data_1a29179485f1ceb1e6efc52fefae11d6
#
_entry.id   1a29179485f1ceb1e6efc52fefae11d6
#
_cell.length_a   1.000
_cell.length_b   1.000
_cell.length_c   1.000
_cell.angle_alpha   90.00
_cell.angle_beta   90.00
_cell.angle_gamma   90.00
#
_symmetry.space_group_name_H-M   'P 1'
#
loop_
_entity.id
_entity.type
_entity.pdbx_description
1 polymer ?
#
loop_
_entity_poly.entity_id
_entity_poly.type
_entity_poly.pdbx_seq_one_letter_code
_entity_poly.pdbx_strand_id
1 'polypeptide(L)'
;LTDIEHKKLFYDCKTSLQEVVQGHYEEELNYRLISEEGPDHDKRFSVEARIGERVIGTGIGHTKKAAEQEAAYQALLLLKPVQKK
;
A
#
# COMPACT_ATOMS: atom_id res chain seq x y z
N LEU A 1 -19.72 12.67 -0.51
CA LEU A 1 -18.91 13.32 -1.50
C LEU A 1 -17.48 12.95 -1.30
N THR A 2 -16.90 13.58 -0.30
CA THR A 2 -15.50 13.33 -0.01
C THR A 2 -15.26 11.88 0.34
N ASP A 3 -16.24 11.25 0.97
CA ASP A 3 -16.11 9.85 1.32
C ASP A 3 -15.93 8.98 0.07
N ILE A 4 -16.68 9.31 -0.96
CA ILE A 4 -16.60 8.54 -2.19
C ILE A 4 -15.24 8.73 -2.83
N GLU A 5 -14.77 9.95 -2.88
CA GLU A 5 -13.46 10.22 -3.45
C GLU A 5 -12.37 9.56 -2.63
N HIS A 6 -12.55 9.56 -1.32
CA HIS A 6 -11.56 8.95 -0.44
C HIS A 6 -11.47 7.46 -0.69
N LYS A 7 -12.60 6.81 -0.82
CA LYS A 7 -12.62 5.38 -1.08
C LYS A 7 -12.00 5.08 -2.43
N LYS A 8 -12.30 5.90 -3.42
CA LYS A 8 -11.77 5.68 -4.75
C LYS A 8 -10.26 5.81 -4.74
N LEU A 9 -9.74 6.82 -4.05
CA LEU A 9 -8.31 6.98 -3.93
C LEU A 9 -7.67 5.76 -3.27
N PHE A 10 -8.31 5.29 -2.22
CA PHE A 10 -7.77 4.16 -1.49
C PHE A 10 -7.75 2.91 -2.36
N TYR A 11 -8.82 2.70 -3.11
CA TYR A 11 -8.89 1.54 -3.99
C TYR A 11 -7.84 1.59 -5.08
N ASP A 12 -7.53 2.78 -5.55
CA ASP A 12 -6.62 2.94 -6.67
C ASP A 12 -5.16 3.00 -6.26
N CYS A 13 -4.89 2.94 -4.96
CA CYS A 13 -3.52 3.08 -4.51
C CYS A 13 -2.59 2.03 -5.10
N LYS A 14 -3.03 0.78 -5.16
CA LYS A 14 -2.18 -0.27 -5.70
C LYS A 14 -1.90 -0.04 -7.17
N THR A 15 -2.92 0.35 -7.91
CA THR A 15 -2.75 0.60 -9.34
C THR A 15 -1.85 1.80 -9.57
N SER A 16 -2.09 2.87 -8.83
CA SER A 16 -1.27 4.07 -8.97
C SER A 16 0.18 3.78 -8.62
N LEU A 17 0.39 3.05 -7.54
CA LEU A 17 1.75 2.72 -7.13
C LEU A 17 2.44 1.87 -8.19
N GLN A 18 1.73 0.93 -8.75
CA GLN A 18 2.32 0.09 -9.77
C GLN A 18 2.75 0.91 -10.98
N GLU A 19 1.94 1.88 -11.37
CA GLU A 19 2.29 2.74 -12.49
C GLU A 19 3.53 3.57 -12.18
N VAL A 20 3.60 4.08 -10.95
CA VAL A 20 4.77 4.85 -10.56
C VAL A 20 6.02 3.99 -10.60
N VAL A 21 5.92 2.79 -10.04
CA VAL A 21 7.07 1.91 -10.00
C VAL A 21 7.51 1.53 -11.40
N GLN A 22 6.57 1.16 -12.25
CA GLN A 22 6.91 0.75 -13.61
C GLN A 22 7.53 1.90 -14.40
N GLY A 23 7.12 3.11 -14.11
CA GLY A 23 7.64 4.25 -14.83
C GLY A 23 8.98 4.76 -14.36
N HIS A 24 9.36 4.42 -13.12
CA HIS A 24 10.55 5.00 -12.52
C HIS A 24 11.56 3.98 -12.03
N TYR A 25 11.17 2.72 -11.96
CA TYR A 25 12.04 1.70 -11.41
C TYR A 25 12.07 0.51 -12.34
N GLU A 26 13.22 -0.14 -12.39
CA GLU A 26 13.35 -1.36 -13.18
C GLU A 26 12.88 -2.58 -12.41
N GLU A 27 12.91 -2.50 -11.10
CA GLU A 27 12.53 -3.63 -10.26
C GLU A 27 11.03 -3.66 -10.10
N GLU A 28 10.53 -4.84 -9.79
CA GLU A 28 9.10 -5.04 -9.68
C GLU A 28 8.59 -4.71 -8.30
N LEU A 29 7.34 -4.30 -8.26
CA LEU A 29 6.66 -4.02 -7.00
C LEU A 29 6.10 -5.31 -6.45
N ASN A 30 6.37 -5.57 -5.18
CA ASN A 30 5.88 -6.75 -4.50
C ASN A 30 5.30 -6.38 -3.15
N TYR A 31 4.40 -7.22 -2.67
CA TYR A 31 3.85 -7.08 -1.34
C TYR A 31 4.20 -8.32 -0.55
N ARG A 32 4.59 -8.12 0.70
CA ARG A 32 4.99 -9.21 1.54
C ARG A 32 4.25 -9.15 2.86
N LEU A 33 3.70 -10.28 3.27
CA LEU A 33 3.04 -10.37 4.57
C LEU A 33 4.10 -10.44 5.65
N ILE A 34 4.07 -9.47 6.55
CA ILE A 34 5.04 -9.41 7.63
C ILE A 34 4.56 -10.24 8.81
N SER A 35 3.31 -10.08 9.19
CA SER A 35 2.79 -10.77 10.36
C SER A 35 1.28 -10.79 10.35
N GLU A 36 0.74 -11.69 11.14
CA GLU A 36 -0.69 -11.76 11.43
C GLU A 36 -0.84 -11.80 12.92
N GLU A 37 -1.77 -11.01 13.44
CA GLU A 37 -1.99 -10.96 14.87
C GLU A 37 -3.47 -10.90 15.16
N GLY A 38 -3.83 -11.33 16.37
CA GLY A 38 -5.20 -11.24 16.80
C GLY A 38 -5.95 -12.55 16.66
N PRO A 39 -7.11 -12.61 17.29
CA PRO A 39 -7.96 -13.82 17.22
C PRO A 39 -8.56 -13.98 15.83
N ASP A 40 -9.13 -15.16 15.60
CA ASP A 40 -9.68 -15.46 14.29
C ASP A 40 -10.71 -14.44 13.82
N HIS A 41 -11.48 -13.89 14.74
CA HIS A 41 -12.56 -12.99 14.38
C HIS A 41 -12.10 -11.54 14.32
N ASP A 42 -10.83 -11.30 14.58
CA ASP A 42 -10.33 -9.90 14.58
C ASP A 42 -8.84 -9.93 14.29
N LYS A 43 -8.49 -10.48 13.14
CA LYS A 43 -7.09 -10.56 12.77
C LYS A 43 -6.62 -9.26 12.16
N ARG A 44 -5.36 -8.98 12.41
CA ARG A 44 -4.68 -7.86 11.78
C ARG A 44 -3.51 -8.39 10.98
N PHE A 45 -3.44 -7.94 9.76
CA PHE A 45 -2.36 -8.34 8.86
C PHE A 45 -1.45 -7.15 8.64
N SER A 46 -0.16 -7.39 8.71
CA SER A 46 0.84 -6.36 8.41
C SER A 46 1.51 -6.75 7.10
N VAL A 47 1.53 -5.82 6.16
CA VAL A 47 2.08 -6.06 4.84
C VAL A 47 3.04 -4.93 4.51
N GLU A 48 4.12 -5.27 3.83
CA GLU A 48 5.03 -4.24 3.34
C GLU A 48 5.04 -4.26 1.83
N ALA A 49 5.13 -3.07 1.25
CA ALA A 49 5.28 -2.91 -0.19
C ALA A 49 6.77 -2.76 -0.47
N ARG A 50 7.27 -3.49 -1.45
CA ARG A 50 8.68 -3.54 -1.72
C ARG A 50 8.96 -3.37 -3.20
N ILE A 51 10.04 -2.69 -3.50
CA ILE A 51 10.58 -2.63 -4.85
C ILE A 51 11.90 -3.37 -4.81
N GLY A 52 11.95 -4.54 -5.43
CA GLY A 52 13.11 -5.38 -5.30
C GLY A 52 13.32 -5.76 -3.86
N GLU A 53 14.40 -5.30 -3.28
CA GLU A 53 14.72 -5.60 -1.89
C GLU A 53 14.43 -4.44 -0.95
N ARG A 54 13.89 -3.36 -1.48
CA ARG A 54 13.71 -2.15 -0.68
C ARG A 54 12.25 -2.01 -0.25
N VAL A 55 12.05 -1.82 1.04
CA VAL A 55 10.73 -1.59 1.57
C VAL A 55 10.38 -0.11 1.38
N ILE A 56 9.27 0.16 0.71
CA ILE A 56 8.87 1.52 0.43
C ILE A 56 7.58 1.91 1.14
N GLY A 57 6.94 0.98 1.83
CA GLY A 57 5.75 1.31 2.59
C GLY A 57 5.27 0.10 3.35
N THR A 58 4.54 0.35 4.41
CA THR A 58 3.94 -0.72 5.20
C THR A 58 2.51 -0.37 5.50
N GLY A 59 1.68 -1.39 5.70
CA GLY A 59 0.29 -1.15 6.00
C GLY A 59 -0.26 -2.24 6.87
N ILE A 60 -1.31 -1.91 7.60
CA ILE A 60 -1.98 -2.83 8.49
C ILE A 60 -3.46 -2.78 8.18
N GLY A 61 -4.08 -3.94 8.14
CA GLY A 61 -5.50 -4.01 7.88
C GLY A 61 -6.07 -5.30 8.43
N HIS A 62 -7.39 -5.39 8.40
CA HIS A 62 -8.07 -6.58 8.90
C HIS A 62 -8.10 -7.70 7.87
N THR A 63 -7.69 -7.42 6.66
CA THR A 63 -7.52 -8.43 5.63
C THR A 63 -6.21 -8.16 4.93
N LYS A 64 -5.71 -9.19 4.22
CA LYS A 64 -4.48 -8.99 3.46
C LYS A 64 -4.66 -7.88 2.42
N LYS A 65 -5.81 -7.88 1.77
CA LYS A 65 -6.08 -6.89 0.73
C LYS A 65 -6.06 -5.48 1.31
N ALA A 66 -6.71 -5.29 2.46
CA ALA A 66 -6.72 -3.99 3.09
C ALA A 66 -5.33 -3.56 3.50
N ALA A 67 -4.55 -4.50 4.04
CA ALA A 67 -3.19 -4.19 4.44
C ALA A 67 -2.33 -3.83 3.24
N GLU A 68 -2.51 -4.53 2.12
CA GLU A 68 -1.76 -4.22 0.91
C GLU A 68 -2.10 -2.83 0.39
N GLN A 69 -3.37 -2.47 0.42
CA GLN A 69 -3.75 -1.14 -0.05
C GLN A 69 -3.20 -0.05 0.85
N GLU A 70 -3.20 -0.31 2.14
CA GLU A 70 -2.61 0.65 3.07
C GLU A 70 -1.11 0.77 2.81
N ALA A 71 -0.43 -0.35 2.59
CA ALA A 71 0.98 -0.31 2.28
C ALA A 71 1.24 0.47 0.99
N ALA A 72 0.39 0.26 0.00
CA ALA A 72 0.53 0.99 -1.27
C ALA A 72 0.34 2.49 -1.05
N TYR A 73 -0.62 2.85 -0.22
CA TYR A 73 -0.86 4.25 0.06
C TYR A 73 0.36 4.89 0.71
N GLN A 74 0.94 4.22 1.69
CA GLN A 74 2.12 4.73 2.35
C GLN A 74 3.28 4.85 1.37
N ALA A 75 3.42 3.87 0.49
CA ALA A 75 4.48 3.92 -0.51
C ALA A 75 4.28 5.08 -1.45
N LEU A 76 3.04 5.34 -1.84
CA LEU A 76 2.77 6.48 -2.72
C LEU A 76 3.15 7.79 -2.05
N LEU A 77 2.87 7.91 -0.76
CA LEU A 77 3.23 9.12 -0.04
C LEU A 77 4.74 9.31 -0.02
N LEU A 78 5.47 8.21 0.02
CA LEU A 78 6.91 8.27 0.02
C LEU A 78 7.48 8.63 -1.35
N LEU A 79 6.96 7.97 -2.38
CA LEU A 79 7.50 8.13 -3.73
C LEU A 79 6.97 9.37 -4.43
N LYS A 80 5.78 9.79 -4.08
CA LYS A 80 5.21 11.00 -4.64
C LYS A 80 4.94 11.97 -3.53
N PRO A 81 5.94 12.70 -3.11
CA PRO A 81 5.73 13.66 -2.03
C PRO A 81 4.65 14.63 -2.44
N VAL A 82 3.87 15.03 -1.46
CA VAL A 82 2.78 15.93 -1.69
C VAL A 82 3.31 17.21 -2.28
N GLN A 83 2.67 17.57 -3.27
CA GLN A 83 2.98 18.86 -3.74
C GLN A 83 2.16 19.83 -2.99
N LYS A 84 1.75 19.88 -2.76
CA LYS A 84 1.00 20.58 -2.24
C LYS A 84 0.84 21.53 -2.39
N LYS A 85 0.61 21.93 -2.42
CA LYS A 85 0.48 22.65 -2.47
C LYS A 85 0.50 22.98 -2.22
#